data_4b999244320ae7c12f0498991bae78ab
#
_entry.id   4b999244320ae7c12f0498991bae78ab
#
_cell.length_a   1.000
_cell.length_b   1.000
_cell.length_c   1.000
_cell.angle_alpha   90.00
_cell.angle_beta   90.00
_cell.angle_gamma   90.00
#
_symmetry.space_group_name_H-M   'P 1'
#
loop_
_entity.id
_entity.type
_entity.pdbx_description
1 polymer ?
#
loop_
_entity_poly.entity_id
_entity_poly.type
_entity_poly.pdbx_seq_one_letter_code
_entity_poly.pdbx_strand_id
1 'polypeptide(L)'
;MFSNEAGMGSTPHAHAVAKVNHPVEQGFVAMAGVFIDTFIVLNLTALVILTTKSIPTGLTGAELSQYAFSTLYGKGGNVFIAICMFFFAFSTIIGWYFFGQANVKYLFGPKAVKIYSVLAACCVFLGSLAEVDLVWNMADCFNSLMVIPNILALFALSKVISQVHKDYFTNFNKAK
;
A
#
# COMPACT_ATOMS: atom_id res chain seq x y z
N MET A 1 -6.74 -3.56 -7.11
CA MET A 1 -5.52 -2.77 -6.93
C MET A 1 -5.35 -2.53 -5.44
N PHE A 2 -4.29 -3.05 -4.82
CA PHE A 2 -4.01 -2.81 -3.40
C PHE A 2 -3.33 -1.44 -3.24
N SER A 3 -4.11 -0.41 -3.18
CA SER A 3 -3.60 0.95 -3.04
C SER A 3 -3.78 1.46 -1.61
N ASN A 4 -4.86 1.02 -0.94
CA ASN A 4 -5.17 1.42 0.41
C ASN A 4 -4.94 0.25 1.37
N GLU A 5 -3.87 0.32 2.16
CA GLU A 5 -3.48 -0.69 3.14
C GLU A 5 -3.88 -0.31 4.57
N ALA A 6 -4.85 0.58 4.74
CA ALA A 6 -5.30 1.03 6.04
C ALA A 6 -5.82 -0.15 6.88
N GLY A 7 -5.26 -0.33 8.07
CA GLY A 7 -5.64 -1.41 8.97
C GLY A 7 -4.89 -2.74 8.77
N MET A 8 -4.05 -2.88 7.75
CA MET A 8 -3.28 -4.11 7.51
C MET A 8 -1.96 -4.16 8.30
N GLY A 9 -1.47 -3.02 8.80
CA GLY A 9 -0.24 -2.96 9.60
C GLY A 9 1.04 -2.71 8.80
N SER A 10 0.98 -2.59 7.48
CA SER A 10 2.11 -2.26 6.60
C SER A 10 2.49 -0.78 6.68
N THR A 11 1.52 0.10 6.58
CA THR A 11 1.68 1.57 6.57
C THR A 11 2.48 2.14 7.76
N PRO A 12 2.34 1.66 9.01
CA PRO A 12 3.13 2.14 10.13
C PRO A 12 4.65 2.04 9.94
N HIS A 13 5.15 1.09 9.15
CA HIS A 13 6.58 0.94 8.89
C HIS A 13 7.17 2.14 8.13
N ALA A 14 6.42 2.69 7.16
CA ALA A 14 6.83 3.89 6.44
C ALA A 14 6.71 5.15 7.30
N HIS A 15 5.61 5.28 8.02
CA HIS A 15 5.34 6.47 8.84
C HIS A 15 6.24 6.57 10.06
N ALA A 16 6.69 5.43 10.61
CA ALA A 16 7.56 5.42 11.79
C ALA A 16 8.96 6.03 11.57
N VAL A 17 9.43 6.09 10.32
CA VAL A 17 10.75 6.68 9.99
C VAL A 17 10.66 8.15 9.60
N ALA A 18 9.47 8.73 9.56
CA ALA A 18 9.28 10.13 9.22
C ALA A 18 9.88 11.06 10.31
N LYS A 19 10.59 12.08 9.86
CA LYS A 19 11.14 13.12 10.74
C LYS A 19 10.10 14.21 10.95
N VAL A 20 9.39 14.14 12.05
CA VAL A 20 8.34 15.09 12.44
C VAL A 20 8.59 15.61 13.86
N ASN A 21 8.06 16.79 14.18
CA ASN A 21 8.20 17.34 15.53
C ASN A 21 7.29 16.63 16.54
N HIS A 22 6.13 16.13 16.08
CA HIS A 22 5.21 15.38 16.93
C HIS A 22 4.56 14.23 16.12
N PRO A 23 4.41 13.02 16.71
CA PRO A 23 3.87 11.84 15.99
C PRO A 23 2.48 12.06 15.39
N VAL A 24 1.63 12.87 16.00
CA VAL A 24 0.28 13.19 15.53
C VAL A 24 0.30 13.92 14.18
N GLU A 25 1.33 14.75 13.90
CA GLU A 25 1.47 15.40 12.60
C GLU A 25 1.57 14.36 11.47
N GLN A 26 2.38 13.31 11.69
CA GLN A 26 2.48 12.22 10.73
C GLN A 26 1.20 11.39 10.63
N GLY A 27 0.48 11.23 11.74
CA GLY A 27 -0.85 10.60 11.74
C GLY A 27 -1.85 11.34 10.85
N PHE A 28 -1.88 12.67 10.89
CA PHE A 28 -2.74 13.47 10.00
C PHE A 28 -2.33 13.33 8.53
N VAL A 29 -1.03 13.31 8.23
CA VAL A 29 -0.55 13.07 6.86
C VAL A 29 -0.99 11.69 6.36
N ALA A 30 -0.89 10.66 7.19
CA ALA A 30 -1.36 9.32 6.86
C ALA A 30 -2.87 9.28 6.58
N MET A 31 -3.67 9.95 7.43
CA MET A 31 -5.12 10.06 7.22
C MET A 31 -5.46 10.77 5.90
N ALA A 32 -4.78 11.88 5.60
CA ALA A 32 -4.96 12.59 4.34
C ALA A 32 -4.59 11.73 3.13
N GLY A 33 -3.49 10.97 3.22
CA GLY A 33 -3.09 10.02 2.18
C GLY A 33 -4.14 8.95 1.90
N VAL A 34 -4.67 8.31 2.95
CA VAL A 34 -5.75 7.32 2.83
C VAL A 34 -7.03 7.95 2.23
N PHE A 35 -7.37 9.17 2.64
CA PHE A 35 -8.52 9.89 2.08
C PHE A 35 -8.36 10.14 0.58
N ILE A 36 -7.20 10.67 0.14
CA ILE A 36 -6.91 10.93 -1.27
C ILE A 36 -6.97 9.64 -2.07
N ASP A 37 -6.33 8.59 -1.58
CA ASP A 37 -6.31 7.31 -2.27
C ASP A 37 -7.72 6.72 -2.42
N THR A 38 -8.49 6.67 -1.35
CA THR A 38 -9.82 6.04 -1.34
C THR A 38 -10.85 6.88 -2.10
N PHE A 39 -10.94 8.18 -1.80
CA PHE A 39 -12.03 9.01 -2.32
C PHE A 39 -11.70 9.67 -3.67
N ILE A 40 -10.44 9.81 -4.03
CA ILE A 40 -10.06 10.41 -5.31
C ILE A 40 -9.57 9.32 -6.27
N VAL A 41 -8.49 8.63 -5.96
CA VAL A 41 -7.84 7.71 -6.91
C VAL A 41 -8.71 6.52 -7.25
N LEU A 42 -9.25 5.82 -6.24
CA LEU A 42 -10.09 4.65 -6.47
C LEU A 42 -11.41 5.00 -7.17
N ASN A 43 -12.06 6.12 -6.75
CA ASN A 43 -13.30 6.54 -7.41
C ASN A 43 -13.07 6.97 -8.86
N LEU A 44 -11.98 7.66 -9.18
CA LEU A 44 -11.66 8.01 -10.56
C LEU A 44 -11.45 6.77 -11.42
N THR A 45 -10.73 5.78 -10.91
CA THR A 45 -10.54 4.49 -11.61
C THR A 45 -11.88 3.77 -11.83
N ALA A 46 -12.72 3.70 -10.81
CA ALA A 46 -14.05 3.09 -10.91
C ALA A 46 -14.95 3.81 -11.92
N LEU A 47 -14.94 5.14 -11.90
CA LEU A 47 -15.72 5.94 -12.86
C LEU A 47 -15.27 5.71 -14.31
N VAL A 48 -13.97 5.61 -14.57
CA VAL A 48 -13.46 5.29 -15.90
C VAL A 48 -13.95 3.91 -16.35
N ILE A 49 -13.88 2.89 -15.52
CA ILE A 49 -14.34 1.53 -15.83
C ILE A 49 -15.86 1.51 -16.11
N LEU A 50 -16.64 2.21 -15.29
CA LEU A 50 -18.10 2.27 -15.42
C LEU A 50 -18.53 3.03 -16.69
N THR A 51 -17.93 4.21 -16.93
CA THR A 51 -18.31 5.05 -18.08
C THR A 51 -17.90 4.44 -19.42
N THR A 52 -16.83 3.66 -19.45
CA THR A 52 -16.39 2.92 -20.65
C THR A 52 -17.14 1.60 -20.87
N LYS A 53 -18.05 1.23 -19.95
CA LYS A 53 -18.77 -0.05 -19.99
C LYS A 53 -17.84 -1.26 -20.12
N SER A 54 -16.70 -1.23 -19.46
CA SER A 54 -15.67 -2.25 -19.58
C SER A 54 -15.96 -3.52 -18.75
N ILE A 55 -16.89 -3.47 -17.79
CA ILE A 55 -17.23 -4.61 -16.92
C ILE A 55 -17.68 -5.86 -17.68
N PRO A 56 -18.55 -5.77 -18.73
CA PRO A 56 -19.01 -6.97 -19.45
C PRO A 56 -17.93 -7.74 -20.21
N THR A 57 -16.71 -7.21 -20.31
CA THR A 57 -15.61 -7.87 -21.04
C THR A 57 -15.07 -9.10 -20.31
N GLY A 58 -15.37 -9.27 -19.00
CA GLY A 58 -14.83 -10.35 -18.19
C GLY A 58 -13.35 -10.18 -17.81
N LEU A 59 -12.72 -9.08 -18.21
CA LEU A 59 -11.35 -8.74 -17.84
C LEU A 59 -11.27 -8.33 -16.37
N THR A 60 -10.13 -8.59 -15.71
CA THR A 60 -9.90 -8.27 -14.32
C THR A 60 -8.59 -7.51 -14.11
N GLY A 61 -8.43 -6.87 -12.96
CA GLY A 61 -7.18 -6.23 -12.54
C GLY A 61 -6.66 -5.18 -13.50
N ALA A 62 -5.38 -5.30 -13.87
CA ALA A 62 -4.69 -4.34 -14.73
C ALA A 62 -5.23 -4.31 -16.15
N GLU A 63 -5.61 -5.48 -16.69
CA GLU A 63 -6.16 -5.61 -18.04
C GLU A 63 -7.47 -4.86 -18.20
N LEU A 64 -8.34 -4.91 -17.20
CA LEU A 64 -9.61 -4.15 -17.19
C LEU A 64 -9.35 -2.65 -17.25
N SER A 65 -8.42 -2.15 -16.44
CA SER A 65 -8.03 -0.74 -16.45
C SER A 65 -7.44 -0.33 -17.80
N GLN A 66 -6.55 -1.15 -18.34
CA GLN A 66 -5.93 -0.91 -19.64
C GLN A 66 -6.97 -0.87 -20.79
N TYR A 67 -7.92 -1.81 -20.77
CA TYR A 67 -9.02 -1.82 -21.72
C TYR A 67 -9.88 -0.56 -21.62
N ALA A 68 -10.26 -0.16 -20.40
CA ALA A 68 -11.07 1.02 -20.17
C ALA A 68 -10.40 2.30 -20.70
N PHE A 69 -9.12 2.50 -20.43
CA PHE A 69 -8.37 3.65 -20.94
C PHE A 69 -8.13 3.57 -22.45
N SER A 70 -7.93 2.38 -23.01
CA SER A 70 -7.79 2.22 -24.46
C SER A 70 -9.06 2.55 -25.22
N THR A 71 -10.22 2.29 -24.63
CA THR A 71 -11.52 2.64 -25.20
C THR A 71 -11.70 4.16 -25.31
N LEU A 72 -11.16 4.93 -24.36
CA LEU A 72 -11.25 6.41 -24.36
C LEU A 72 -10.18 7.08 -25.25
N TYR A 73 -8.94 6.61 -25.18
CA TYR A 73 -7.78 7.27 -25.75
C TYR A 73 -7.06 6.46 -26.83
N GLY A 74 -7.62 5.31 -27.23
CA GLY A 74 -7.02 4.44 -28.24
C GLY A 74 -5.61 3.95 -27.84
N LYS A 75 -4.70 3.91 -28.83
CA LYS A 75 -3.30 3.48 -28.58
C LYS A 75 -2.57 4.34 -27.55
N GLY A 76 -2.88 5.63 -27.46
CA GLY A 76 -2.30 6.54 -26.45
C GLY A 76 -2.66 6.15 -25.03
N GLY A 77 -3.89 5.69 -24.79
CA GLY A 77 -4.35 5.17 -23.50
C GLY A 77 -3.56 3.94 -23.04
N ASN A 78 -3.29 3.02 -23.96
CA ASN A 78 -2.49 1.84 -23.66
C ASN A 78 -1.06 2.18 -23.22
N VAL A 79 -0.40 3.09 -23.93
CA VAL A 79 0.96 3.54 -23.60
C VAL A 79 0.97 4.25 -22.23
N PHE A 80 0.00 5.14 -22.01
CA PHE A 80 -0.12 5.86 -20.75
C PHE A 80 -0.28 4.90 -19.57
N ILE A 81 -1.21 3.97 -19.65
CA ILE A 81 -1.43 2.98 -18.58
C ILE A 81 -0.21 2.07 -18.37
N ALA A 82 0.46 1.64 -19.46
CA ALA A 82 1.66 0.82 -19.32
C ALA A 82 2.77 1.55 -18.56
N ILE A 83 2.97 2.85 -18.81
CA ILE A 83 3.93 3.67 -18.09
C ILE A 83 3.51 3.82 -16.60
N CYS A 84 2.23 4.12 -16.35
CA CYS A 84 1.71 4.20 -14.98
C CYS A 84 1.90 2.89 -14.22
N MET A 85 1.56 1.77 -14.83
CA MET A 85 1.71 0.44 -14.23
C MET A 85 3.16 0.09 -13.93
N PHE A 86 4.10 0.47 -14.81
CA PHE A 86 5.53 0.29 -14.56
C PHE A 86 5.97 1.02 -13.28
N PHE A 87 5.61 2.29 -13.13
CA PHE A 87 5.97 3.05 -11.94
C PHE A 87 5.25 2.55 -10.68
N PHE A 88 3.98 2.15 -10.79
CA PHE A 88 3.25 1.55 -9.69
C PHE A 88 3.86 0.23 -9.21
N ALA A 89 4.18 -0.67 -10.14
CA ALA A 89 4.82 -1.95 -9.80
C ALA A 89 6.19 -1.73 -9.14
N PHE A 90 6.99 -0.84 -9.72
CA PHE A 90 8.33 -0.52 -9.20
C PHE A 90 8.26 0.07 -7.79
N SER A 91 7.40 1.08 -7.56
CA SER A 91 7.25 1.69 -6.24
C SER A 91 6.68 0.71 -5.20
N THR A 92 5.76 -0.15 -5.60
CA THR A 92 5.19 -1.18 -4.73
C THR A 92 6.23 -2.20 -4.29
N ILE A 93 7.06 -2.70 -5.23
CA ILE A 93 8.15 -3.63 -4.91
C ILE A 93 9.12 -3.01 -3.90
N ILE A 94 9.52 -1.75 -4.11
CA ILE A 94 10.42 -1.05 -3.18
C ILE A 94 9.77 -0.86 -1.81
N GLY A 95 8.52 -0.42 -1.77
CA GLY A 95 7.78 -0.20 -0.52
C GLY A 95 7.64 -1.48 0.31
N TRP A 96 7.17 -2.55 -0.30
CA TRP A 96 7.02 -3.85 0.37
C TRP A 96 8.35 -4.48 0.77
N TYR A 97 9.37 -4.34 -0.07
CA TYR A 97 10.73 -4.74 0.29
C TYR A 97 11.20 -4.01 1.55
N PHE A 98 10.98 -2.69 1.65
CA PHE A 98 11.35 -1.90 2.81
C PHE A 98 10.63 -2.36 4.08
N PHE A 99 9.32 -2.63 4.01
CA PHE A 99 8.55 -3.13 5.15
C PHE A 99 9.08 -4.48 5.63
N GLY A 100 9.32 -5.41 4.73
CA GLY A 100 9.89 -6.71 5.08
C GLY A 100 11.31 -6.60 5.61
N GLN A 101 12.14 -5.74 5.02
CA GLN A 101 13.50 -5.48 5.48
C GLN A 101 13.54 -4.95 6.92
N ALA A 102 12.64 -4.01 7.24
CA ALA A 102 12.55 -3.44 8.59
C ALA A 102 12.23 -4.54 9.63
N ASN A 103 11.26 -5.41 9.33
CA ASN A 103 10.89 -6.52 10.19
C ASN A 103 12.01 -7.56 10.34
N VAL A 104 12.63 -7.97 9.23
CA VAL A 104 13.74 -8.94 9.26
C VAL A 104 14.93 -8.39 10.04
N LYS A 105 15.25 -7.11 9.85
CA LYS A 105 16.32 -6.45 10.60
C LYS A 105 16.02 -6.41 12.10
N TYR A 106 14.78 -6.16 12.48
CA TYR A 106 14.34 -6.12 13.88
C TYR A 106 14.41 -7.50 14.54
N LEU A 107 13.91 -8.55 13.87
CA LEU A 107 13.81 -9.89 14.43
C LEU A 107 15.13 -10.67 14.40
N PHE A 108 15.88 -10.56 13.31
CA PHE A 108 17.04 -11.43 13.03
C PHE A 108 18.36 -10.66 12.89
N GLY A 109 18.30 -9.33 13.01
CA GLY A 109 19.47 -8.46 12.93
C GLY A 109 19.93 -8.14 11.49
N PRO A 110 20.95 -7.26 11.35
CA PRO A 110 21.32 -6.71 10.05
C PRO A 110 21.92 -7.72 9.06
N LYS A 111 22.51 -8.82 9.56
CA LYS A 111 23.09 -9.88 8.70
C LYS A 111 22.02 -10.64 7.91
N ALA A 112 20.83 -10.84 8.49
CA ALA A 112 19.71 -11.52 7.85
C ALA A 112 19.11 -10.72 6.68
N VAL A 113 19.31 -9.42 6.63
CA VAL A 113 18.82 -8.55 5.55
C VAL A 113 19.39 -8.97 4.18
N LYS A 114 20.65 -9.41 4.11
CA LYS A 114 21.23 -9.89 2.84
C LYS A 114 20.49 -11.13 2.30
N ILE A 115 20.21 -12.07 3.19
CA ILE A 115 19.47 -13.31 2.83
C ILE A 115 18.06 -12.93 2.38
N TYR A 116 17.38 -12.08 3.14
CA TYR A 116 16.06 -11.57 2.78
C TYR A 116 16.05 -10.88 1.41
N SER A 117 17.06 -10.05 1.09
CA SER A 117 17.15 -9.36 -0.21
C SER A 117 17.22 -10.34 -1.39
N VAL A 118 18.01 -11.41 -1.25
CA VAL A 118 18.11 -12.45 -2.28
C VAL A 118 16.79 -13.20 -2.41
N LEU A 119 16.18 -13.61 -1.29
CA LEU A 119 14.88 -14.28 -1.30
C LEU A 119 13.79 -13.40 -1.92
N ALA A 120 13.74 -12.13 -1.56
CA ALA A 120 12.76 -11.19 -2.12
C ALA A 120 12.93 -11.05 -3.64
N ALA A 121 14.16 -10.91 -4.13
CA ALA A 121 14.43 -10.86 -5.57
C ALA A 121 14.01 -12.16 -6.30
N CYS A 122 14.29 -13.31 -5.71
CA CYS A 122 13.84 -14.60 -6.24
C CYS A 122 12.30 -14.71 -6.24
N CYS A 123 11.64 -14.27 -5.18
CA CYS A 123 10.17 -14.27 -5.11
C CYS A 123 9.52 -13.35 -6.16
N VAL A 124 10.09 -12.16 -6.39
CA VAL A 124 9.62 -11.25 -7.45
C VAL A 124 9.76 -11.91 -8.82
N PHE A 125 10.91 -12.54 -9.08
CA PHE A 125 11.13 -13.24 -10.34
C PHE A 125 10.17 -14.42 -10.52
N LEU A 126 10.03 -15.29 -9.51
CA LEU A 126 9.12 -16.43 -9.57
C LEU A 126 7.65 -15.99 -9.66
N GLY A 127 7.27 -14.94 -8.94
CA GLY A 127 5.93 -14.37 -9.00
C GLY A 127 5.57 -13.80 -10.37
N SER A 128 6.56 -13.31 -11.14
CA SER A 128 6.32 -12.84 -12.50
C SER A 128 6.06 -13.96 -13.51
N LEU A 129 6.38 -15.20 -13.15
CA LEU A 129 6.14 -16.40 -13.96
C LEU A 129 4.88 -17.17 -13.52
N ALA A 130 4.32 -16.84 -12.38
CA ALA A 130 3.15 -17.52 -11.81
C ALA A 130 1.85 -17.05 -12.47
N GLU A 131 0.81 -17.87 -12.37
CA GLU A 131 -0.54 -17.48 -12.80
C GLU A 131 -1.08 -16.33 -11.95
N VAL A 132 -1.73 -15.37 -12.61
CA VAL A 132 -2.23 -14.14 -11.98
C VAL A 132 -3.19 -14.45 -10.82
N ASP A 133 -4.10 -15.39 -11.02
CA ASP A 133 -5.09 -15.76 -10.00
C ASP A 133 -4.42 -16.40 -8.75
N LEU A 134 -3.38 -17.20 -8.94
CA LEU A 134 -2.61 -17.77 -7.84
C LEU A 134 -1.94 -16.65 -7.02
N VAL A 135 -1.31 -15.69 -7.70
CA VAL A 135 -0.63 -14.57 -7.04
C VAL A 135 -1.63 -13.72 -6.24
N TRP A 136 -2.80 -13.42 -6.80
CA TRP A 136 -3.83 -12.67 -6.10
C TRP A 136 -4.37 -13.42 -4.88
N ASN A 137 -4.67 -14.71 -5.00
CA ASN A 137 -5.17 -15.52 -3.88
C ASN A 137 -4.13 -15.60 -2.75
N MET A 138 -2.85 -15.74 -3.08
CA MET A 138 -1.78 -15.72 -2.09
C MET A 138 -1.66 -14.34 -1.42
N ALA A 139 -1.71 -13.27 -2.19
CA ALA A 139 -1.67 -11.91 -1.65
C ALA A 139 -2.83 -11.65 -0.69
N ASP A 140 -4.04 -12.03 -1.05
CA ASP A 140 -5.23 -11.88 -0.20
C ASP A 140 -5.12 -12.67 1.11
N CYS A 141 -4.60 -13.89 1.03
CA CYS A 141 -4.38 -14.74 2.20
C CYS A 141 -3.39 -14.09 3.17
N PHE A 142 -2.20 -13.70 2.69
CA PHE A 142 -1.19 -13.09 3.55
C PHE A 142 -1.59 -11.71 4.08
N ASN A 143 -2.26 -10.91 3.28
CA ASN A 143 -2.81 -9.62 3.71
C ASN A 143 -3.84 -9.80 4.82
N SER A 144 -4.73 -10.77 4.70
CA SER A 144 -5.71 -11.10 5.74
C SER A 144 -5.04 -11.54 7.05
N LEU A 145 -3.97 -12.34 6.96
CA LEU A 145 -3.19 -12.75 8.13
C LEU A 145 -2.49 -11.58 8.82
N MET A 146 -2.04 -10.57 8.07
CA MET A 146 -1.41 -9.37 8.64
C MET A 146 -2.37 -8.52 9.48
N VAL A 147 -3.67 -8.55 9.20
CA VAL A 147 -4.68 -7.80 9.95
C VAL A 147 -4.75 -8.24 11.41
N ILE A 148 -4.59 -9.53 11.69
CA ILE A 148 -4.73 -10.10 13.03
C ILE A 148 -3.75 -9.47 14.03
N PRO A 149 -2.42 -9.54 13.82
CA PRO A 149 -1.47 -8.93 14.74
C PRO A 149 -1.60 -7.40 14.80
N ASN A 150 -2.00 -6.75 13.71
CA ASN A 150 -2.20 -5.31 13.71
C ASN A 150 -3.37 -4.88 14.61
N ILE A 151 -4.50 -5.58 14.55
CA ILE A 151 -5.65 -5.31 15.41
C ILE A 151 -5.27 -5.48 16.87
N LEU A 152 -4.56 -6.55 17.23
CA LEU A 152 -4.09 -6.79 18.59
C LEU A 152 -3.17 -5.65 19.08
N ALA A 153 -2.25 -5.20 18.22
CA ALA A 153 -1.36 -4.08 18.53
C ALA A 153 -2.13 -2.77 18.73
N LEU A 154 -3.12 -2.47 17.90
CA LEU A 154 -3.95 -1.27 18.03
C LEU A 154 -4.75 -1.27 19.33
N PHE A 155 -5.34 -2.39 19.74
CA PHE A 155 -6.02 -2.50 21.03
C PHE A 155 -5.04 -2.29 22.20
N ALA A 156 -3.88 -2.93 22.16
CA ALA A 156 -2.87 -2.78 23.21
C ALA A 156 -2.36 -1.33 23.32
N LEU A 157 -2.19 -0.64 22.21
CA LEU A 157 -1.68 0.73 22.15
C LEU A 157 -2.75 1.82 22.26
N SER A 158 -4.03 1.48 22.36
CA SER A 158 -5.14 2.43 22.36
C SER A 158 -5.01 3.55 23.41
N LYS A 159 -4.54 3.21 24.62
CA LYS A 159 -4.28 4.18 25.70
C LYS A 159 -3.13 5.14 25.35
N VAL A 160 -2.06 4.61 24.76
CA VAL A 160 -0.89 5.39 24.32
C VAL A 160 -1.30 6.37 23.22
N ILE A 161 -2.07 5.91 22.25
CA ILE A 161 -2.59 6.76 21.16
C ILE A 161 -3.43 7.91 21.72
N SER A 162 -4.32 7.63 22.69
CA SER A 162 -5.15 8.65 23.33
C SER A 162 -4.30 9.66 24.12
N GLN A 163 -3.25 9.23 24.80
CA GLN A 163 -2.33 10.12 25.54
C GLN A 163 -1.56 11.03 24.57
N VAL A 164 -0.97 10.48 23.52
CA VAL A 164 -0.21 11.22 22.51
C VAL A 164 -1.10 12.24 21.79
N HIS A 165 -2.34 11.87 21.49
CA HIS A 165 -3.31 12.79 20.92
C HIS A 165 -3.64 13.96 21.85
N LYS A 166 -3.90 13.68 23.13
CA LYS A 166 -4.14 14.74 24.13
C LYS A 166 -2.94 15.66 24.29
N ASP A 167 -1.73 15.11 24.36
CA ASP A 167 -0.50 15.89 24.48
C ASP A 167 -0.33 16.86 23.31
N TYR A 168 -0.60 16.42 22.09
CA TYR A 168 -0.55 17.28 20.91
C TYR A 168 -1.45 18.51 21.03
N PHE A 169 -2.71 18.34 21.39
CA PHE A 169 -3.68 19.44 21.48
C PHE A 169 -3.54 20.30 22.72
N THR A 170 -3.02 19.74 23.81
CA THR A 170 -2.90 20.45 25.09
C THR A 170 -1.60 21.22 25.20
N ASN A 171 -0.49 20.61 24.83
CA ASN A 171 0.84 21.13 25.08
C ASN A 171 1.53 21.60 23.80
N PHE A 172 1.59 20.74 22.77
CA PHE A 172 2.38 21.02 21.58
C PHE A 172 1.77 22.11 20.68
N ASN A 173 0.47 22.03 20.39
CA ASN A 173 -0.19 22.99 19.51
C ASN A 173 -0.42 24.37 20.14
N LYS A 174 -0.40 24.45 21.48
CA LYS A 174 -0.49 25.75 22.20
C LYS A 174 0.86 26.44 22.36
N ALA A 175 1.96 25.73 22.14
CA ALA A 175 3.32 26.26 22.23
C ALA A 175 3.84 26.82 20.88
N LYS A 176 3.09 26.62 19.80
CA LYS A 176 3.29 27.24 18.49
C LYS A 176 2.44 28.50 18.35
#